data_91afa31d2d9ba3318639f245a476c86b
#
_entry.id   91afa31d2d9ba3318639f245a476c86b
#
_cell.length_a   1.000
_cell.length_b   1.000
_cell.length_c   1.000
_cell.angle_alpha   90.00
_cell.angle_beta   90.00
_cell.angle_gamma   90.00
#
_symmetry.space_group_name_H-M   'P 1'
#
loop_
_entity.id
_entity.type
_entity.pdbx_description
1 polymer ?
#
loop_
_entity_poly.entity_id
_entity_poly.type
_entity_poly.pdbx_seq_one_letter_code
_entity_poly.pdbx_strand_id
1 'polypeptide(L)'
;PDLRAAVINLDDAFGKAQAQRLLARGCKLYGYTLNADLVAPHGVHLLRANGIDDSGAGVRFELDCDGATVAVQAGLVGSFNVSNLLAVIGALIAVGVEFEQAAELAACLVPPPGRMQPVGGTGEPLVIIDYAHSPDALEKVILALRPTALARGGRIVCVFGCGGDRDA
;
A
#
# COMPACT_ATOMS: atom_id res chain seq x y z
N PRO A 1 26.03 11.40 6.59
CA PRO A 1 25.66 10.35 5.63
C PRO A 1 24.82 10.99 4.53
N ASP A 2 25.25 10.75 3.31
CA ASP A 2 24.69 11.43 2.13
C ASP A 2 23.45 10.66 1.65
N LEU A 3 22.27 11.05 2.15
CA LEU A 3 21.01 10.54 1.67
C LEU A 3 20.78 11.09 0.24
N ARG A 4 20.84 10.22 -0.76
CA ARG A 4 20.71 10.61 -2.18
C ARG A 4 19.26 10.78 -2.60
N ALA A 5 18.38 9.90 -2.12
CA ALA A 5 16.96 9.93 -2.41
C ALA A 5 16.16 9.45 -1.19
N ALA A 6 14.89 9.85 -1.12
CA ALA A 6 13.94 9.38 -0.11
C ALA A 6 12.58 9.11 -0.75
N VAL A 7 11.87 8.11 -0.20
CA VAL A 7 10.49 7.78 -0.58
C VAL A 7 9.61 8.03 0.63
N ILE A 8 8.59 8.89 0.50
CA ILE A 8 7.83 9.44 1.63
C ILE A 8 6.33 9.34 1.38
N ASN A 9 5.60 8.82 2.36
CA ASN A 9 4.14 8.90 2.38
C ASN A 9 3.71 10.37 2.61
N LEU A 10 2.91 10.91 1.69
CA LEU A 10 2.39 12.27 1.79
C LEU A 10 0.94 12.34 2.31
N ASP A 11 0.34 11.21 2.69
CA ASP A 11 -1.02 11.19 3.21
C ASP A 11 -1.09 11.59 4.69
N ASP A 12 0.02 11.49 5.41
CA ASP A 12 0.08 11.88 6.83
C ASP A 12 0.92 13.14 7.09
N ALA A 13 0.70 13.76 8.25
CA ALA A 13 1.37 15.01 8.63
C ALA A 13 2.86 14.82 8.88
N PHE A 14 3.29 13.67 9.40
CA PHE A 14 4.70 13.39 9.66
C PHE A 14 5.46 13.25 8.34
N GLY A 15 4.92 12.50 7.37
CA GLY A 15 5.49 12.36 6.04
C GLY A 15 5.65 13.72 5.35
N LYS A 16 4.61 14.57 5.38
CA LYS A 16 4.68 15.94 4.83
C LYS A 16 5.78 16.77 5.46
N ALA A 17 5.92 16.70 6.79
CA ALA A 17 6.97 17.44 7.51
C ALA A 17 8.38 16.92 7.14
N GLN A 18 8.55 15.60 6.99
CA GLN A 18 9.83 15.03 6.55
C GLN A 18 10.15 15.40 5.09
N ALA A 19 9.16 15.41 4.21
CA ALA A 19 9.33 15.81 2.82
C ALA A 19 9.90 17.24 2.73
N GLN A 20 9.33 18.20 3.47
CA GLN A 20 9.80 19.57 3.51
C GLN A 20 11.26 19.67 3.99
N ARG A 21 11.62 18.93 5.06
CA ARG A 21 12.99 18.91 5.59
C ARG A 21 14.01 18.35 4.60
N LEU A 22 13.63 17.29 3.87
CA LEU A 22 14.50 16.63 2.90
C LEU A 22 14.69 17.47 1.64
N LEU A 23 13.62 18.12 1.16
CA LEU A 23 13.71 19.08 0.05
C LEU A 23 14.65 20.25 0.39
N ALA A 24 14.55 20.82 1.59
CA ALA A 24 15.44 21.88 2.04
C ALA A 24 16.93 21.47 2.09
N ARG A 25 17.21 20.16 2.14
CA ARG A 25 18.58 19.60 2.10
C ARG A 25 19.02 19.17 0.70
N GLY A 26 18.21 19.43 -0.34
CA GLY A 26 18.51 19.07 -1.72
C GLY A 26 18.41 17.56 -2.00
N CYS A 27 17.71 16.80 -1.15
CA CYS A 27 17.50 15.36 -1.39
C CYS A 27 16.49 15.15 -2.52
N LYS A 28 16.77 14.22 -3.44
CA LYS A 28 15.79 13.80 -4.45
C LYS A 28 14.64 13.10 -3.74
N LEU A 29 13.40 13.55 -3.99
CA LEU A 29 12.25 13.10 -3.22
C LEU A 29 11.18 12.47 -4.12
N TYR A 30 10.80 11.24 -3.78
CA TYR A 30 9.65 10.53 -4.32
C TYR A 30 8.57 10.53 -3.25
N GLY A 31 7.52 11.32 -3.47
CA GLY A 31 6.33 11.31 -2.62
C GLY A 31 5.32 10.32 -3.15
N TYR A 32 4.56 9.67 -2.28
CA TYR A 32 3.43 8.86 -2.72
C TYR A 32 2.16 9.16 -1.94
N THR A 33 1.01 8.92 -2.61
CA THR A 33 -0.31 9.24 -2.06
C THR A 33 -1.41 8.36 -2.65
N LEU A 34 -2.44 8.10 -1.84
CA LEU A 34 -3.73 7.55 -2.28
C LEU A 34 -4.78 8.65 -2.45
N ASN A 35 -4.45 9.89 -2.11
CA ASN A 35 -5.37 11.02 -2.25
C ASN A 35 -5.26 11.64 -3.65
N ALA A 36 -6.35 11.54 -4.42
CA ALA A 36 -6.42 12.07 -5.78
C ALA A 36 -6.21 13.59 -5.86
N ASP A 37 -6.58 14.32 -4.81
CA ASP A 37 -6.56 15.79 -4.77
C ASP A 37 -5.26 16.36 -4.15
N LEU A 38 -4.34 15.50 -3.70
CA LEU A 38 -3.11 15.95 -3.08
C LEU A 38 -2.23 16.68 -4.10
N VAL A 39 -1.84 17.90 -3.78
CA VAL A 39 -0.85 18.67 -4.54
C VAL A 39 0.51 18.50 -3.85
N ALA A 40 1.47 17.92 -4.57
CA ALA A 40 2.82 17.75 -4.06
C ALA A 40 3.57 19.08 -4.00
N PRO A 41 4.47 19.26 -3.02
CA PRO A 41 5.42 20.38 -3.04
C PRO A 41 6.27 20.36 -4.31
N HIS A 42 6.69 21.53 -4.77
CA HIS A 42 7.59 21.64 -5.91
C HIS A 42 8.89 20.86 -5.67
N GLY A 43 9.34 20.10 -6.66
CA GLY A 43 10.55 19.28 -6.59
C GLY A 43 10.32 17.86 -6.05
N VAL A 44 9.09 17.45 -5.82
CA VAL A 44 8.72 16.08 -5.48
C VAL A 44 8.26 15.35 -6.74
N HIS A 45 8.85 14.18 -7.02
CA HIS A 45 8.29 13.20 -7.97
C HIS A 45 7.12 12.49 -7.28
N LEU A 46 5.89 12.74 -7.74
CA LEU A 46 4.69 12.23 -7.07
C LEU A 46 4.19 10.95 -7.71
N LEU A 47 4.19 9.85 -6.95
CA LEU A 47 3.50 8.62 -7.30
C LEU A 47 2.08 8.66 -6.72
N ARG A 48 1.08 8.55 -7.56
CA ARG A 48 -0.33 8.58 -7.17
C ARG A 48 -1.07 7.35 -7.68
N ALA A 49 -1.84 6.72 -6.81
CA ALA A 49 -2.78 5.68 -7.20
C ALA A 49 -4.17 6.27 -7.41
N ASN A 50 -4.72 6.09 -8.61
CA ASN A 50 -6.05 6.53 -9.00
C ASN A 50 -6.94 5.30 -9.26
N GLY A 51 -8.26 5.44 -9.07
CA GLY A 51 -9.22 4.40 -9.41
C GLY A 51 -8.98 3.08 -8.67
N ILE A 52 -8.64 3.14 -7.39
CA ILE A 52 -8.32 1.97 -6.57
C ILE A 52 -9.55 1.06 -6.47
N ASP A 53 -9.38 -0.20 -6.90
CA ASP A 53 -10.33 -1.30 -6.68
C ASP A 53 -9.65 -2.37 -5.81
N ASP A 54 -10.14 -2.53 -4.59
CA ASP A 54 -9.71 -3.53 -3.59
C ASP A 54 -10.83 -4.51 -3.22
N SER A 55 -11.87 -4.59 -4.03
CA SER A 55 -13.05 -5.44 -3.81
C SER A 55 -12.81 -6.93 -4.07
N GLY A 56 -11.74 -7.27 -4.78
CA GLY A 56 -11.37 -8.64 -5.16
C GLY A 56 -10.39 -9.34 -4.19
N ALA A 57 -9.75 -10.39 -4.69
CA ALA A 57 -8.66 -11.10 -4.01
C ALA A 57 -7.29 -10.41 -4.25
N GLY A 58 -7.29 -9.18 -4.71
CA GLY A 58 -6.13 -8.35 -5.00
C GLY A 58 -6.53 -6.91 -5.15
N VAL A 59 -5.56 -6.05 -5.49
CA VAL A 59 -5.78 -4.63 -5.75
C VAL A 59 -5.51 -4.30 -7.22
N ARG A 60 -6.26 -3.33 -7.75
CA ARG A 60 -6.05 -2.72 -9.07
C ARG A 60 -6.09 -1.21 -8.94
N PHE A 61 -5.25 -0.53 -9.66
CA PHE A 61 -5.24 0.93 -9.72
C PHE A 61 -4.46 1.43 -10.92
N GLU A 62 -4.67 2.67 -11.29
CA GLU A 62 -3.83 3.40 -12.23
C GLU A 62 -2.76 4.16 -11.45
N LEU A 63 -1.50 3.88 -11.74
CA LEU A 63 -0.36 4.58 -11.17
C LEU A 63 0.03 5.74 -12.09
N ASP A 64 0.04 6.94 -11.54
CA ASP A 64 0.59 8.15 -12.18
C ASP A 64 1.92 8.54 -11.52
N CYS A 65 2.90 8.90 -12.33
CA CYS A 65 4.14 9.52 -11.87
C CYS A 65 4.61 10.55 -12.91
N ASP A 66 4.63 11.82 -12.53
CA ASP A 66 5.09 12.94 -13.38
C ASP A 66 4.40 12.99 -14.78
N GLY A 67 3.16 12.54 -14.85
CA GLY A 67 2.36 12.52 -16.09
C GLY A 67 2.50 11.22 -16.91
N ALA A 68 3.37 10.30 -16.55
CA ALA A 68 3.35 8.94 -17.07
C ALA A 68 2.36 8.08 -16.27
N THR A 69 1.59 7.23 -16.95
CA THR A 69 0.58 6.37 -16.31
C THR A 69 0.74 4.92 -16.69
N VAL A 70 0.51 4.01 -15.74
CA VAL A 70 0.51 2.57 -15.97
C VAL A 70 -0.54 1.88 -15.09
N ALA A 71 -1.23 0.88 -15.63
CA ALA A 71 -2.16 0.06 -14.85
C ALA A 71 -1.38 -0.96 -14.01
N VAL A 72 -1.70 -1.04 -12.73
CA VAL A 72 -1.10 -2.00 -11.77
C VAL A 72 -2.18 -2.95 -11.27
N GLN A 73 -1.91 -4.25 -11.31
CA GLN A 73 -2.74 -5.28 -10.70
C GLN A 73 -1.85 -6.20 -9.87
N ALA A 74 -2.11 -6.32 -8.56
CA ALA A 74 -1.33 -7.15 -7.65
C ALA A 74 -2.21 -8.06 -6.80
N GLY A 75 -1.70 -9.24 -6.45
CA GLY A 75 -2.39 -10.22 -5.60
C GLY A 75 -2.35 -9.89 -4.11
N LEU A 76 -2.25 -8.61 -3.75
CA LEU A 76 -2.24 -8.12 -2.37
C LEU A 76 -3.65 -7.62 -2.00
N VAL A 77 -4.14 -7.95 -0.82
CA VAL A 77 -5.50 -7.60 -0.37
C VAL A 77 -5.49 -6.35 0.50
N GLY A 78 -6.43 -5.42 0.24
CA GLY A 78 -6.66 -4.21 1.01
C GLY A 78 -5.90 -2.99 0.49
N SER A 79 -6.57 -1.82 0.57
CA SER A 79 -6.07 -0.55 0.04
C SER A 79 -4.75 -0.07 0.66
N PHE A 80 -4.45 -0.43 1.92
CA PHE A 80 -3.16 -0.10 2.51
C PHE A 80 -1.98 -0.79 1.79
N ASN A 81 -2.21 -1.92 1.10
CA ASN A 81 -1.20 -2.54 0.26
C ASN A 81 -0.93 -1.75 -1.02
N VAL A 82 -1.87 -0.94 -1.49
CA VAL A 82 -1.60 0.03 -2.57
C VAL A 82 -0.55 1.04 -2.10
N SER A 83 -0.68 1.59 -0.88
CA SER A 83 0.32 2.47 -0.28
C SER A 83 1.70 1.79 -0.17
N ASN A 84 1.74 0.51 0.24
CA ASN A 84 2.97 -0.27 0.30
C ASN A 84 3.59 -0.48 -1.09
N LEU A 85 2.76 -0.78 -2.11
CA LEU A 85 3.22 -0.90 -3.51
C LEU A 85 3.82 0.39 -4.02
N LEU A 86 3.17 1.54 -3.77
CA LEU A 86 3.71 2.85 -4.15
C LEU A 86 5.07 3.11 -3.51
N ALA A 87 5.24 2.74 -2.23
CA ALA A 87 6.53 2.87 -1.54
C ALA A 87 7.61 2.00 -2.19
N VAL A 88 7.30 0.75 -2.56
CA VAL A 88 8.23 -0.15 -3.25
C VAL A 88 8.57 0.38 -4.64
N ILE A 89 7.57 0.79 -5.42
CA ILE A 89 7.79 1.36 -6.76
C ILE A 89 8.68 2.60 -6.67
N GLY A 90 8.39 3.51 -5.73
CA GLY A 90 9.22 4.69 -5.50
C GLY A 90 10.67 4.34 -5.13
N ALA A 91 10.87 3.29 -4.32
CA ALA A 91 12.20 2.81 -3.97
C ALA A 91 12.95 2.23 -5.18
N LEU A 92 12.27 1.45 -6.03
CA LEU A 92 12.85 0.90 -7.26
C LEU A 92 13.26 2.02 -8.21
N ILE A 93 12.40 3.01 -8.43
CA ILE A 93 12.73 4.18 -9.27
C ILE A 93 13.89 4.99 -8.66
N ALA A 94 13.93 5.14 -7.34
CA ALA A 94 14.98 5.87 -6.65
C ALA A 94 16.37 5.23 -6.83
N VAL A 95 16.44 3.91 -7.06
CA VAL A 95 17.69 3.18 -7.35
C VAL A 95 17.94 2.99 -8.85
N GLY A 96 17.11 3.59 -9.72
CA GLY A 96 17.35 3.65 -11.17
C GLY A 96 16.60 2.62 -12.02
N VAL A 97 15.59 1.95 -11.46
CA VAL A 97 14.68 1.10 -12.25
C VAL A 97 13.71 2.01 -13.02
N GLU A 98 13.47 1.71 -14.29
CA GLU A 98 12.50 2.44 -15.11
C GLU A 98 11.08 2.30 -14.56
N PHE A 99 10.23 3.32 -14.80
CA PHE A 99 8.90 3.45 -14.19
C PHE A 99 7.99 2.25 -14.44
N GLU A 100 7.83 1.86 -15.72
CA GLU A 100 7.00 0.73 -16.11
C GLU A 100 7.52 -0.58 -15.54
N GLN A 101 8.83 -0.79 -15.58
CA GLN A 101 9.47 -1.98 -15.01
C GLN A 101 9.31 -2.04 -13.48
N ALA A 102 9.40 -0.90 -12.79
CA ALA A 102 9.19 -0.85 -11.34
C ALA A 102 7.75 -1.23 -10.97
N ALA A 103 6.76 -0.80 -11.76
CA ALA A 103 5.37 -1.16 -11.59
C ALA A 103 5.12 -2.67 -11.84
N GLU A 104 5.69 -3.22 -12.91
CA GLU A 104 5.62 -4.66 -13.21
C GLU A 104 6.22 -5.52 -12.11
N LEU A 105 7.41 -5.17 -11.62
CA LEU A 105 8.07 -5.88 -10.52
C LEU A 105 7.24 -5.82 -9.22
N ALA A 106 6.68 -4.67 -8.90
CA ALA A 106 5.83 -4.51 -7.72
C ALA A 106 4.53 -5.32 -7.84
N ALA A 107 3.94 -5.43 -9.04
CA ALA A 107 2.74 -6.23 -9.29
C ALA A 107 2.96 -7.73 -9.04
N CYS A 108 4.20 -8.22 -9.16
CA CYS A 108 4.58 -9.61 -8.88
C CYS A 108 4.77 -9.93 -7.40
N LEU A 109 4.68 -8.94 -6.51
CA LEU A 109 4.88 -9.15 -5.08
C LEU A 109 3.78 -10.02 -4.48
N VAL A 110 4.20 -10.89 -3.58
CA VAL A 110 3.31 -11.70 -2.75
C VAL A 110 3.39 -11.23 -1.30
N PRO A 111 2.30 -11.30 -0.53
CA PRO A 111 2.35 -10.89 0.87
C PRO A 111 3.29 -11.82 1.65
N PRO A 112 4.06 -11.30 2.60
CA PRO A 112 4.79 -12.15 3.54
C PRO A 112 3.81 -13.06 4.29
N PRO A 113 4.22 -14.27 4.70
CA PRO A 113 3.36 -15.17 5.47
C PRO A 113 2.75 -14.45 6.69
N GLY A 114 1.44 -14.60 6.89
CA GLY A 114 0.72 -13.97 7.99
C GLY A 114 0.53 -12.45 7.89
N ARG A 115 0.64 -11.85 6.72
CA ARG A 115 0.38 -10.42 6.48
C ARG A 115 -0.66 -10.28 5.38
N MET A 116 -1.94 -10.18 5.75
CA MET A 116 -3.07 -10.17 4.83
C MET A 116 -2.97 -11.29 3.77
N GLN A 117 -2.45 -12.41 4.18
CA GLN A 117 -2.19 -13.54 3.29
C GLN A 117 -3.49 -14.22 2.89
N PRO A 118 -3.89 -14.18 1.60
CA PRO A 118 -5.07 -14.89 1.15
C PRO A 118 -4.78 -16.39 1.05
N VAL A 119 -5.74 -17.19 1.48
CA VAL A 119 -5.74 -18.65 1.38
C VAL A 119 -7.11 -19.12 0.88
N GLY A 120 -7.15 -20.11 0.03
CA GLY A 120 -8.36 -20.64 -0.57
C GLY A 120 -8.36 -20.51 -2.08
N GLY A 121 -9.33 -21.16 -2.73
CA GLY A 121 -9.48 -21.22 -4.18
C GLY A 121 -10.75 -20.54 -4.71
N THR A 122 -10.97 -20.67 -6.00
CA THR A 122 -12.19 -20.20 -6.66
C THR A 122 -13.40 -21.02 -6.16
N GLY A 123 -14.43 -20.30 -5.70
CA GLY A 123 -15.65 -20.93 -5.15
C GLY A 123 -15.57 -21.31 -3.68
N GLU A 124 -14.42 -21.11 -3.04
CA GLU A 124 -14.22 -21.33 -1.61
C GLU A 124 -14.37 -20.03 -0.81
N PRO A 125 -14.57 -20.10 0.53
CA PRO A 125 -14.44 -18.94 1.38
C PRO A 125 -13.05 -18.32 1.24
N LEU A 126 -12.97 -16.99 1.10
CA LEU A 126 -11.70 -16.29 1.17
C LEU A 126 -11.25 -16.28 2.63
N VAL A 127 -10.15 -16.96 2.92
CA VAL A 127 -9.51 -16.96 4.22
C VAL A 127 -8.33 -15.98 4.16
N ILE A 128 -8.26 -15.07 5.13
CA ILE A 128 -7.13 -14.13 5.25
C ILE A 128 -6.41 -14.42 6.56
N ILE A 129 -5.12 -14.65 6.49
CA ILE A 129 -4.25 -14.83 7.65
C ILE A 129 -3.49 -13.52 7.89
N ASP A 130 -3.64 -12.97 9.10
CA ASP A 130 -2.95 -11.74 9.50
C ASP A 130 -2.33 -11.85 10.88
N TYR A 131 -1.26 -11.13 11.12
CA TYR A 131 -0.53 -11.07 12.39
C TYR A 131 -1.03 -9.95 13.32
N ALA A 132 -2.19 -9.37 13.06
CA ALA A 132 -2.78 -8.36 13.93
C ALA A 132 -2.92 -8.92 15.36
N HIS A 133 -2.32 -8.22 16.32
CA HIS A 133 -2.22 -8.67 17.74
C HIS A 133 -2.53 -7.54 18.71
N SER A 134 -3.10 -6.46 18.24
CA SER A 134 -3.64 -5.35 19.04
C SER A 134 -5.05 -4.99 18.56
N PRO A 135 -5.91 -4.42 19.43
CA PRO A 135 -7.27 -4.00 19.05
C PRO A 135 -7.30 -3.10 17.83
N ASP A 136 -6.43 -2.08 17.77
CA ASP A 136 -6.32 -1.14 16.65
C ASP A 136 -5.90 -1.85 15.34
N ALA A 137 -4.95 -2.78 15.41
CA ALA A 137 -4.53 -3.53 14.23
C ALA A 137 -5.64 -4.45 13.72
N LEU A 138 -6.36 -5.13 14.61
CA LEU A 138 -7.48 -6.00 14.24
C LEU A 138 -8.63 -5.21 13.61
N GLU A 139 -8.96 -4.05 14.18
CA GLU A 139 -9.97 -3.15 13.62
C GLU A 139 -9.60 -2.73 12.19
N LYS A 140 -8.36 -2.31 11.96
CA LYS A 140 -7.87 -1.91 10.63
C LYS A 140 -7.94 -3.04 9.61
N VAL A 141 -7.58 -4.26 10.01
CA VAL A 141 -7.71 -5.46 9.14
C VAL A 141 -9.16 -5.72 8.79
N ILE A 142 -10.08 -5.71 9.76
CA ILE A 142 -11.50 -5.92 9.52
C ILE A 142 -12.07 -4.83 8.61
N LEU A 143 -11.72 -3.57 8.83
CA LEU A 143 -12.17 -2.45 8.00
C LEU A 143 -11.66 -2.59 6.55
N ALA A 144 -10.40 -2.97 6.37
CA ALA A 144 -9.81 -3.19 5.05
C ALA A 144 -10.45 -4.34 4.27
N LEU A 145 -11.02 -5.33 4.96
CA LEU A 145 -11.69 -6.48 4.33
C LEU A 145 -13.18 -6.25 4.02
N ARG A 146 -13.79 -5.18 4.53
CA ARG A 146 -15.21 -4.89 4.30
C ARG A 146 -15.58 -4.74 2.82
N PRO A 147 -14.84 -3.98 1.98
CA PRO A 147 -15.13 -3.88 0.55
C PRO A 147 -15.14 -5.24 -0.13
N THR A 148 -14.13 -6.06 0.14
CA THR A 148 -14.02 -7.43 -0.40
C THR A 148 -15.19 -8.32 0.02
N ALA A 149 -15.60 -8.27 1.29
CA ALA A 149 -16.72 -9.05 1.79
C ALA A 149 -18.04 -8.62 1.15
N LEU A 150 -18.28 -7.33 0.98
CA LEU A 150 -19.47 -6.78 0.32
C LEU A 150 -19.53 -7.17 -1.15
N ALA A 151 -18.43 -7.04 -1.89
CA ALA A 151 -18.34 -7.41 -3.30
C ALA A 151 -18.63 -8.91 -3.53
N ARG A 152 -18.29 -9.75 -2.56
CA ARG A 152 -18.57 -11.20 -2.58
C ARG A 152 -19.98 -11.56 -2.10
N GLY A 153 -20.80 -10.59 -1.69
CA GLY A 153 -22.12 -10.83 -1.09
C GLY A 153 -22.06 -11.62 0.22
N GLY A 154 -20.91 -11.56 0.90
CA GLY A 154 -20.61 -12.37 2.07
C GLY A 154 -20.57 -11.56 3.38
N ARG A 155 -20.09 -12.22 4.42
CA ARG A 155 -19.85 -11.63 5.74
C ARG A 155 -18.43 -11.93 6.21
N ILE A 156 -17.90 -11.09 7.09
CA ILE A 156 -16.61 -11.33 7.74
C ILE A 156 -16.86 -12.20 8.98
N VAL A 157 -16.11 -13.29 9.09
CA VAL A 157 -16.02 -14.10 10.31
C VAL A 157 -14.60 -13.94 10.83
N CYS A 158 -14.44 -13.35 12.02
CA CYS A 158 -13.15 -13.15 12.64
C CYS A 158 -12.87 -14.28 13.64
N VAL A 159 -11.73 -14.94 13.47
CA VAL A 159 -11.23 -15.95 14.42
C VAL A 159 -9.92 -15.41 14.97
N PHE A 160 -9.86 -15.16 16.27
CA PHE A 160 -8.67 -14.62 16.92
C PHE A 160 -8.49 -15.27 18.30
N GLY A 161 -7.28 -15.18 18.82
CA GLY A 161 -6.95 -15.65 20.15
C GLY A 161 -5.85 -14.81 20.75
N CYS A 162 -5.86 -14.66 22.08
CA CYS A 162 -4.83 -14.01 22.85
C CYS A 162 -3.90 -15.07 23.46
N GLY A 163 -2.58 -14.86 23.36
CA GLY A 163 -1.57 -15.72 23.97
C GLY A 163 -0.56 -14.90 24.78
N GLY A 164 -0.23 -15.35 25.99
CA GLY A 164 0.73 -14.69 26.87
C GLY A 164 0.16 -13.48 27.63
N ASP A 165 1.06 -12.70 28.25
CA ASP A 165 0.75 -11.51 29.06
C ASP A 165 0.54 -10.24 28.21
N ARG A 166 -0.18 -10.32 27.10
CA ARG A 166 -0.52 -9.17 26.25
C ARG A 166 -1.94 -8.72 26.52
N ASP A 167 -2.22 -7.43 26.27
CA ASP A 167 -3.58 -6.87 26.35
C ASP A 167 -4.57 -7.73 25.57
N ALA A 168 -5.60 -8.19 26.24
CA ALA A 168 -6.66 -9.04 25.72
C ALA A 168 -7.88 -8.19 25.32
#